data_71a8e73414558d0f341e77bc82d40714
#
_entry.id   71a8e73414558d0f341e77bc82d40714
#
_cell.length_a   1.000
_cell.length_b   1.000
_cell.length_c   1.000
_cell.angle_alpha   90.00
_cell.angle_beta   90.00
_cell.angle_gamma   90.00
#
_symmetry.space_group_name_H-M   'P 1'
#
loop_
_entity.id
_entity.type
_entity.pdbx_description
1 polymer ?
#
loop_
_entity_poly.entity_id
_entity_poly.type
_entity_poly.pdbx_seq_one_letter_code
_entity_poly.pdbx_strand_id
1 'polypeptide(L)'
;LTIIAFIVALALLIAVHEYGHYRMAVACGVKVLRFSVGFGKPLLRWQPKNSPTEFVVGMVPLGGYVRMLDEREAPVDPAERHQAFNNRPLRQRAAIVAAGPIANLLLAVLLYAMVSWVGVQEPRPVLSAPAIGSMAAKAGIAGGEVVLRAGLDTQELESVNSFEDFRWMLTQGALNGQDLQVELGAAGAAGAPRLLSLPLAGLGVSEVDAGMFRKIGIVAPWTAPVLGDVMPDGAAAAGGLRQGDLVRRIGTVEVVDGQQLRELIRASVAPGAAPEWTIEREGATLVLPVRPAVVQENGVAVGRIGAYVGGMPDMVTVRHGPFT
;
A
#
# COMPACT_ATOMS: atom_id res chain seq x y z
N LEU A 1 4.95 19.96 1.16
CA LEU A 1 4.04 19.48 0.09
C LEU A 1 2.86 18.71 0.68
N THR A 2 3.07 17.77 1.60
CA THR A 2 2.06 16.88 2.19
C THR A 2 0.92 17.64 2.89
N ILE A 3 1.23 18.67 3.68
CA ILE A 3 0.22 19.48 4.41
C ILE A 3 -0.69 20.22 3.41
N ILE A 4 -0.12 20.79 2.35
CA ILE A 4 -0.91 21.48 1.32
C ILE A 4 -1.82 20.49 0.59
N ALA A 5 -1.29 19.34 0.19
CA ALA A 5 -2.06 18.29 -0.45
C ALA A 5 -3.22 17.79 0.43
N PHE A 6 -2.99 17.62 1.73
CA PHE A 6 -4.00 17.25 2.70
C PHE A 6 -5.12 18.31 2.79
N ILE A 7 -4.76 19.59 2.89
CA ILE A 7 -5.74 20.70 2.96
C ILE A 7 -6.58 20.75 1.68
N VAL A 8 -5.96 20.59 0.52
CA VAL A 8 -6.67 20.58 -0.78
C VAL A 8 -7.63 19.40 -0.87
N ALA A 9 -7.18 18.19 -0.48
CA ALA A 9 -8.02 17.00 -0.48
C ALA A 9 -9.22 17.15 0.48
N LEU A 10 -8.98 17.67 1.67
CA LEU A 10 -10.04 17.92 2.66
C LEU A 10 -11.05 18.95 2.14
N ALA A 11 -10.58 20.06 1.57
CA ALA A 11 -11.45 21.08 0.99
C ALA A 11 -12.31 20.54 -0.17
N LEU A 12 -11.73 19.65 -1.00
CA LEU A 12 -12.46 18.98 -2.08
C LEU A 12 -13.56 18.07 -1.54
N LEU A 13 -13.23 17.23 -0.55
CA LEU A 13 -14.19 16.32 0.09
C LEU A 13 -15.35 17.09 0.71
N ILE A 14 -15.07 18.20 1.40
CA ILE A 14 -16.09 19.06 1.99
C ILE A 14 -16.95 19.69 0.90
N ALA A 15 -16.35 20.24 -0.14
CA ALA A 15 -17.07 20.87 -1.24
C ALA A 15 -18.04 19.91 -1.93
N VAL A 16 -17.61 18.67 -2.19
CA VAL A 16 -18.45 17.62 -2.79
C VAL A 16 -19.56 17.17 -1.84
N HIS A 17 -19.25 17.04 -0.57
CA HIS A 17 -20.25 16.71 0.48
C HIS A 17 -21.37 17.75 0.54
N GLU A 18 -21.00 19.01 0.69
CA GLU A 18 -21.96 20.11 0.74
C GLU A 18 -22.73 20.26 -0.58
N TYR A 19 -22.04 20.02 -1.72
CA TYR A 19 -22.69 20.04 -3.02
C TYR A 19 -23.75 18.95 -3.17
N GLY A 20 -23.53 17.77 -2.58
CA GLY A 20 -24.53 16.70 -2.49
C GLY A 20 -25.81 17.19 -1.81
N HIS A 21 -25.68 17.78 -0.62
CA HIS A 21 -26.80 18.35 0.11
C HIS A 21 -27.50 19.45 -0.69
N TYR A 22 -26.74 20.38 -1.25
CA TYR A 22 -27.25 21.48 -2.07
C TYR A 22 -28.08 20.97 -3.26
N ARG A 23 -27.53 20.06 -4.05
CA ARG A 23 -28.20 19.53 -5.24
C ARG A 23 -29.49 18.79 -4.91
N MET A 24 -29.49 18.01 -3.87
CA MET A 24 -30.67 17.28 -3.43
C MET A 24 -31.73 18.22 -2.83
N ALA A 25 -31.33 19.22 -2.06
CA ALA A 25 -32.24 20.23 -1.53
C ALA A 25 -32.97 20.99 -2.66
N VAL A 26 -32.23 21.44 -3.65
CA VAL A 26 -32.80 22.11 -4.84
C VAL A 26 -33.72 21.15 -5.62
N ALA A 27 -33.34 19.90 -5.82
CA ALA A 27 -34.15 18.88 -6.51
C ALA A 27 -35.47 18.57 -5.74
N CYS A 28 -35.43 18.63 -4.41
CA CYS A 28 -36.62 18.50 -3.56
C CYS A 28 -37.41 19.79 -3.45
N GLY A 29 -37.03 20.88 -4.14
CA GLY A 29 -37.72 22.17 -4.12
C GLY A 29 -37.55 22.95 -2.81
N VAL A 30 -36.48 22.67 -2.05
CA VAL A 30 -36.11 23.44 -0.86
C VAL A 30 -35.31 24.66 -1.30
N LYS A 31 -35.69 25.83 -0.79
CA LYS A 31 -34.94 27.07 -1.04
C LYS A 31 -33.63 27.06 -0.25
N VAL A 32 -32.50 27.06 -0.97
CA VAL A 32 -31.19 27.16 -0.35
C VAL A 32 -30.76 28.63 -0.35
N LEU A 33 -30.50 29.15 0.84
CA LEU A 33 -30.13 30.54 1.08
C LEU A 33 -28.63 30.76 0.89
N ARG A 34 -27.82 29.81 1.39
CA ARG A 34 -26.35 29.90 1.26
C ARG A 34 -25.74 28.53 1.12
N PHE A 35 -24.75 28.47 0.25
CA PHE A 35 -23.81 27.34 0.09
C PHE A 35 -22.41 27.84 0.47
N SER A 36 -21.78 27.25 1.46
CA SER A 36 -20.46 27.67 1.93
C SER A 36 -19.48 26.51 1.98
N VAL A 37 -18.31 26.67 1.38
CA VAL A 37 -17.16 25.83 1.59
C VAL A 37 -16.19 26.58 2.50
N GLY A 38 -15.93 26.06 3.68
CA GLY A 38 -15.17 26.75 4.71
C GLY A 38 -16.01 27.63 5.63
N PHE A 39 -15.38 27.98 6.75
CA PHE A 39 -15.95 28.86 7.77
C PHE A 39 -15.21 30.20 7.86
N GLY A 40 -15.72 31.11 8.67
CA GLY A 40 -15.11 32.38 8.99
C GLY A 40 -15.42 33.50 7.99
N LYS A 41 -14.50 34.46 7.84
CA LYS A 41 -14.68 35.58 6.92
C LYS A 41 -14.70 35.09 5.47
N PRO A 42 -15.68 35.55 4.64
CA PRO A 42 -15.75 35.15 3.24
C PRO A 42 -14.57 35.72 2.46
N LEU A 43 -13.81 34.83 1.80
CA LEU A 43 -12.77 35.20 0.83
C LEU A 43 -13.38 35.52 -0.54
N LEU A 44 -14.37 34.73 -0.95
CA LEU A 44 -15.14 34.92 -2.17
C LEU A 44 -16.62 34.81 -1.86
N ARG A 45 -17.40 35.66 -2.50
CA ARG A 45 -18.85 35.67 -2.40
C ARG A 45 -19.44 36.02 -3.76
N TRP A 46 -20.38 35.19 -4.23
CA TRP A 46 -21.11 35.49 -5.45
C TRP A 46 -22.52 34.93 -5.38
N GLN A 47 -23.43 35.58 -6.06
CA GLN A 47 -24.81 35.13 -6.21
C GLN A 47 -25.22 35.23 -7.66
N PRO A 48 -25.57 34.11 -8.33
CA PRO A 48 -26.08 34.16 -9.70
C PRO A 48 -27.39 34.96 -9.76
N LYS A 49 -27.60 35.77 -10.81
CA LYS A 49 -28.77 36.64 -10.95
C LYS A 49 -30.12 35.90 -10.85
N ASN A 50 -30.15 34.62 -11.21
CA ASN A 50 -31.36 33.78 -11.25
C ASN A 50 -31.38 32.71 -10.13
N SER A 51 -30.57 32.84 -9.10
CA SER A 51 -30.51 31.88 -8.01
C SER A 51 -30.76 32.59 -6.67
N PRO A 52 -31.59 32.03 -5.80
CA PRO A 52 -31.75 32.54 -4.43
C PRO A 52 -30.53 32.25 -3.56
N THR A 53 -29.60 31.38 -4.03
CA THR A 53 -28.46 30.87 -3.26
C THR A 53 -27.26 31.78 -3.38
N GLU A 54 -26.75 32.23 -2.26
CA GLU A 54 -25.42 32.87 -2.16
C GLU A 54 -24.33 31.80 -2.03
N PHE A 55 -23.31 31.83 -2.87
CA PHE A 55 -22.14 30.94 -2.81
C PHE A 55 -21.00 31.66 -2.10
N VAL A 56 -20.38 30.97 -1.14
CA VAL A 56 -19.33 31.53 -0.30
C VAL A 56 -18.16 30.59 -0.20
N VAL A 57 -16.95 31.12 -0.26
CA VAL A 57 -15.72 30.42 0.13
C VAL A 57 -15.18 31.10 1.37
N GLY A 58 -15.15 30.37 2.49
CA GLY A 58 -14.65 30.86 3.76
C GLY A 58 -13.13 30.76 3.90
N MET A 59 -12.57 31.54 4.81
CA MET A 59 -11.12 31.62 5.05
C MET A 59 -10.56 30.33 5.68
N VAL A 60 -11.37 29.61 6.44
CA VAL A 60 -10.96 28.39 7.16
C VAL A 60 -11.53 27.17 6.43
N PRO A 61 -10.71 26.35 5.73
CA PRO A 61 -11.18 25.24 4.91
C PRO A 61 -11.47 23.97 5.74
N LEU A 62 -11.97 24.14 6.97
CA LEU A 62 -12.30 23.06 7.90
C LEU A 62 -13.82 22.94 8.05
N GLY A 63 -14.49 22.41 7.01
CA GLY A 63 -15.92 22.23 7.00
C GLY A 63 -16.64 23.09 5.97
N GLY A 64 -17.96 22.99 5.95
CA GLY A 64 -18.85 23.74 5.08
C GLY A 64 -20.26 23.71 5.63
N TYR A 65 -21.20 24.35 4.96
CA TYR A 65 -22.61 24.25 5.29
C TYR A 65 -23.51 24.67 4.13
N VAL A 66 -24.67 24.04 4.09
CA VAL A 66 -25.78 24.42 3.20
C VAL A 66 -26.89 24.97 4.07
N ARG A 67 -27.08 26.30 4.03
CA ARG A 67 -28.18 26.94 4.76
C ARG A 67 -29.46 26.89 3.93
N MET A 68 -30.43 26.14 4.42
CA MET A 68 -31.74 25.99 3.80
C MET A 68 -32.74 26.89 4.49
N LEU A 69 -33.83 27.21 3.81
CA LEU A 69 -34.97 27.90 4.41
C LEU A 69 -35.63 26.95 5.44
N ASP A 70 -35.71 27.35 6.69
CA ASP A 70 -36.29 26.55 7.79
C ASP A 70 -37.00 27.46 8.81
N GLU A 71 -38.29 27.18 9.12
CA GLU A 71 -39.09 27.96 10.05
C GLU A 71 -38.57 27.88 11.50
N ARG A 72 -37.73 26.89 11.79
CA ARG A 72 -37.14 26.72 13.15
C ARG A 72 -35.96 27.67 13.38
N GLU A 73 -35.35 28.19 12.30
CA GLU A 73 -34.21 29.11 12.38
C GLU A 73 -34.67 30.59 12.36
N ALA A 74 -35.66 30.90 11.54
CA ALA A 74 -36.19 32.27 11.41
C ALA A 74 -37.63 32.26 10.89
N PRO A 75 -38.41 33.34 11.10
CA PRO A 75 -39.72 33.51 10.49
C PRO A 75 -39.66 33.45 8.97
N VAL A 76 -40.53 32.65 8.36
CA VAL A 76 -40.61 32.43 6.92
C VAL A 76 -41.86 33.06 6.36
N ASP A 77 -41.76 33.76 5.24
CA ASP A 77 -42.90 34.32 4.52
C ASP A 77 -43.93 33.21 4.23
N PRO A 78 -45.22 33.42 4.53
CA PRO A 78 -46.27 32.45 4.21
C PRO A 78 -46.26 31.95 2.78
N ALA A 79 -45.89 32.80 1.81
CA ALA A 79 -45.76 32.41 0.39
C ALA A 79 -44.61 31.43 0.13
N GLU A 80 -43.55 31.44 0.93
CA GLU A 80 -42.36 30.62 0.80
C GLU A 80 -42.32 29.36 1.70
N ARG A 81 -43.31 29.21 2.61
CA ARG A 81 -43.34 28.06 3.54
C ARG A 81 -43.25 26.70 2.86
N HIS A 82 -43.82 26.59 1.66
CA HIS A 82 -43.74 25.35 0.88
C HIS A 82 -42.31 24.98 0.44
N GLN A 83 -41.36 25.92 0.49
CA GLN A 83 -39.94 25.72 0.16
C GLN A 83 -39.08 25.52 1.41
N ALA A 84 -39.68 25.55 2.61
CA ALA A 84 -38.92 25.33 3.83
C ALA A 84 -38.60 23.83 4.04
N PHE A 85 -37.36 23.55 4.47
CA PHE A 85 -36.88 22.18 4.71
C PHE A 85 -37.75 21.41 5.70
N ASN A 86 -38.15 22.05 6.83
CA ASN A 86 -38.96 21.42 7.86
C ASN A 86 -40.35 21.02 7.37
N ASN A 87 -40.87 21.66 6.31
CA ASN A 87 -42.21 21.40 5.75
C ASN A 87 -42.16 20.33 4.63
N ARG A 88 -40.98 19.80 4.28
CA ARG A 88 -40.88 18.71 3.32
C ARG A 88 -41.19 17.35 3.93
N PRO A 89 -41.73 16.41 3.12
CA PRO A 89 -41.96 15.05 3.56
C PRO A 89 -40.67 14.41 4.11
N LEU A 90 -40.82 13.53 5.11
CA LEU A 90 -39.70 12.87 5.78
C LEU A 90 -38.72 12.22 4.78
N ARG A 91 -39.21 11.56 3.70
CA ARG A 91 -38.41 10.95 2.67
C ARG A 91 -37.50 11.96 1.96
N GLN A 92 -38.00 13.16 1.64
CA GLN A 92 -37.18 14.22 1.01
C GLN A 92 -36.13 14.76 1.98
N ARG A 93 -36.49 14.97 3.24
CA ARG A 93 -35.52 15.40 4.27
C ARG A 93 -34.43 14.38 4.48
N ALA A 94 -34.80 13.10 4.55
CA ALA A 94 -33.83 12.00 4.66
C ALA A 94 -32.92 11.93 3.42
N ALA A 95 -33.47 12.09 2.21
CA ALA A 95 -32.68 12.11 0.98
C ALA A 95 -31.70 13.28 0.96
N ILE A 96 -32.10 14.48 1.39
CA ILE A 96 -31.22 15.65 1.48
C ILE A 96 -30.06 15.40 2.45
N VAL A 97 -30.37 14.82 3.65
CA VAL A 97 -29.33 14.51 4.66
C VAL A 97 -28.38 13.42 4.17
N ALA A 98 -28.90 12.40 3.48
CA ALA A 98 -28.05 11.31 2.95
C ALA A 98 -27.22 11.72 1.73
N ALA A 99 -27.61 12.76 1.01
CA ALA A 99 -26.98 13.15 -0.27
C ALA A 99 -25.52 13.59 -0.11
N GLY A 100 -25.13 14.20 1.01
CA GLY A 100 -23.73 14.55 1.29
C GLY A 100 -22.83 13.32 1.41
N PRO A 101 -23.09 12.39 2.32
CA PRO A 101 -22.34 11.14 2.41
C PRO A 101 -22.34 10.33 1.11
N ILE A 102 -23.47 10.25 0.40
CA ILE A 102 -23.55 9.55 -0.89
C ILE A 102 -22.66 10.22 -1.94
N ALA A 103 -22.62 11.55 -2.01
CA ALA A 103 -21.74 12.27 -2.92
C ALA A 103 -20.26 11.96 -2.65
N ASN A 104 -19.85 11.88 -1.39
CA ASN A 104 -18.48 11.47 -1.03
C ASN A 104 -18.19 10.01 -1.38
N LEU A 105 -19.14 9.10 -1.20
CA LEU A 105 -18.99 7.72 -1.61
C LEU A 105 -18.80 7.61 -3.14
N LEU A 106 -19.60 8.33 -3.91
CA LEU A 106 -19.46 8.37 -5.38
C LEU A 106 -18.11 8.97 -5.79
N LEU A 107 -17.66 10.03 -5.12
CA LEU A 107 -16.33 10.59 -5.36
C LEU A 107 -15.23 9.57 -5.03
N ALA A 108 -15.34 8.84 -3.93
CA ALA A 108 -14.36 7.81 -3.58
C ALA A 108 -14.28 6.72 -4.65
N VAL A 109 -15.43 6.19 -5.10
CA VAL A 109 -15.48 5.20 -6.18
C VAL A 109 -14.84 5.74 -7.46
N LEU A 110 -15.14 7.00 -7.83
CA LEU A 110 -14.57 7.64 -9.02
C LEU A 110 -13.06 7.81 -8.90
N LEU A 111 -12.56 8.24 -7.74
CA LEU A 111 -11.12 8.39 -7.52
C LEU A 111 -10.39 7.04 -7.54
N TYR A 112 -10.96 6.00 -6.91
CA TYR A 112 -10.42 4.64 -6.99
C TYR A 112 -10.38 4.12 -8.43
N ALA A 113 -11.45 4.30 -9.19
CA ALA A 113 -11.48 3.92 -10.61
C ALA A 113 -10.42 4.66 -11.42
N MET A 114 -10.24 5.96 -11.18
CA MET A 114 -9.17 6.74 -11.83
C MET A 114 -7.77 6.21 -11.50
N VAL A 115 -7.49 5.95 -10.23
CA VAL A 115 -6.18 5.42 -9.79
C VAL A 115 -5.94 4.06 -10.42
N SER A 116 -6.93 3.15 -10.39
CA SER A 116 -6.84 1.84 -11.02
C SER A 116 -6.59 1.92 -12.54
N TRP A 117 -7.17 2.91 -13.20
CA TRP A 117 -7.01 3.11 -14.64
C TRP A 117 -5.66 3.70 -15.03
N VAL A 118 -5.16 4.67 -14.24
CA VAL A 118 -3.79 5.22 -14.41
C VAL A 118 -2.76 4.15 -14.13
N GLY A 119 -3.03 3.29 -13.15
CA GLY A 119 -2.19 2.21 -12.68
C GLY A 119 -1.44 2.56 -11.40
N VAL A 120 -1.20 1.53 -10.62
CA VAL A 120 -0.47 1.60 -9.36
C VAL A 120 0.91 0.96 -9.55
N GLN A 121 1.92 1.54 -8.93
CA GLN A 121 3.27 0.96 -8.91
C GLN A 121 3.29 -0.12 -7.82
N GLU A 122 3.52 -1.37 -8.23
CA GLU A 122 3.63 -2.52 -7.34
C GLU A 122 4.93 -3.27 -7.57
N PRO A 123 5.47 -3.98 -6.56
CA PRO A 123 6.66 -4.80 -6.77
C PRO A 123 6.40 -5.88 -7.81
N ARG A 124 7.37 -6.13 -8.69
CA ARG A 124 7.33 -7.27 -9.61
C ARG A 124 7.23 -8.58 -8.83
N PRO A 125 6.56 -9.61 -9.38
CA PRO A 125 6.38 -10.90 -8.72
C PRO A 125 7.65 -11.76 -8.74
N VAL A 126 8.78 -11.19 -8.28
CA VAL A 126 10.05 -11.87 -8.11
C VAL A 126 10.20 -12.28 -6.66
N LEU A 127 10.44 -13.57 -6.43
CA LEU A 127 10.47 -14.15 -5.09
C LEU A 127 11.82 -13.91 -4.41
N SER A 128 11.79 -13.51 -3.14
CA SER A 128 12.98 -13.54 -2.29
C SER A 128 13.41 -14.97 -1.98
N ALA A 129 14.66 -15.15 -1.56
CA ALA A 129 15.15 -16.43 -1.07
C ALA A 129 14.33 -16.87 0.15
N PRO A 130 13.70 -18.05 0.12
CA PRO A 130 12.88 -18.51 1.22
C PRO A 130 13.74 -18.95 2.41
N ALA A 131 13.21 -18.74 3.63
CA ALA A 131 13.89 -19.19 4.84
C ALA A 131 14.12 -20.71 4.81
N ILE A 132 15.27 -21.15 5.29
CA ILE A 132 15.65 -22.57 5.33
C ILE A 132 14.60 -23.38 6.11
N GLY A 133 14.15 -24.49 5.52
CA GLY A 133 13.15 -25.37 6.12
C GLY A 133 11.70 -24.91 5.98
N SER A 134 11.46 -23.74 5.38
CA SER A 134 10.11 -23.27 5.03
C SER A 134 9.48 -24.14 3.93
N MET A 135 8.19 -23.94 3.71
CA MET A 135 7.42 -24.65 2.69
C MET A 135 7.96 -24.34 1.28
N ALA A 136 8.21 -23.08 0.97
CA ALA A 136 8.76 -22.64 -0.32
C ALA A 136 10.16 -23.20 -0.58
N ALA A 137 11.03 -23.24 0.46
CA ALA A 137 12.34 -23.87 0.35
C ALA A 137 12.25 -25.38 0.05
N LYS A 138 11.31 -26.10 0.73
CA LYS A 138 11.04 -27.52 0.48
C LYS A 138 10.47 -27.80 -0.90
N ALA A 139 9.68 -26.85 -1.43
CA ALA A 139 9.16 -26.91 -2.81
C ALA A 139 10.23 -26.60 -3.86
N GLY A 140 11.45 -26.21 -3.42
CA GLY A 140 12.59 -25.97 -4.31
C GLY A 140 12.65 -24.56 -4.87
N ILE A 141 12.00 -23.58 -4.24
CA ILE A 141 12.20 -22.15 -4.56
C ILE A 141 13.57 -21.73 -4.02
N ALA A 142 14.37 -21.07 -4.84
CA ALA A 142 15.73 -20.64 -4.49
C ALA A 142 15.85 -19.12 -4.27
N GLY A 143 14.90 -18.34 -4.80
CA GLY A 143 14.93 -16.88 -4.82
C GLY A 143 15.43 -16.32 -6.16
N GLY A 144 14.91 -15.17 -6.53
CA GLY A 144 15.15 -14.53 -7.83
C GLY A 144 14.25 -15.06 -8.95
N GLU A 145 13.46 -16.11 -8.73
CA GLU A 145 12.50 -16.59 -9.71
C GLU A 145 11.30 -15.64 -9.82
N VAL A 146 10.77 -15.54 -11.04
CA VAL A 146 9.58 -14.74 -11.36
C VAL A 146 8.36 -15.65 -11.33
N VAL A 147 7.33 -15.28 -10.59
CA VAL A 147 6.02 -15.95 -10.69
C VAL A 147 5.36 -15.50 -11.98
N LEU A 148 5.11 -16.43 -12.90
CA LEU A 148 4.47 -16.16 -14.17
C LEU A 148 2.95 -16.32 -14.05
N ARG A 149 2.52 -17.46 -13.49
CA ARG A 149 1.13 -17.84 -13.33
C ARG A 149 0.94 -18.59 -12.01
N ALA A 150 -0.24 -18.47 -11.43
CA ALA A 150 -0.62 -19.23 -10.25
C ALA A 150 -2.12 -19.56 -10.26
N GLY A 151 -2.53 -20.60 -9.52
CA GLY A 151 -3.93 -20.99 -9.38
C GLY A 151 -4.14 -21.90 -8.18
N LEU A 152 -5.30 -21.81 -7.55
CA LEU A 152 -5.66 -22.62 -6.38
C LEU A 152 -6.17 -23.99 -6.84
N ASP A 153 -5.64 -25.04 -6.24
CA ASP A 153 -6.01 -26.45 -6.52
C ASP A 153 -6.05 -26.80 -8.02
N THR A 154 -7.26 -27.07 -8.54
CA THR A 154 -7.52 -27.47 -9.93
C THR A 154 -7.97 -26.31 -10.81
N GLN A 155 -7.91 -25.07 -10.32
CA GLN A 155 -8.27 -23.90 -11.11
C GLN A 155 -7.26 -23.65 -12.23
N GLU A 156 -7.70 -23.00 -13.31
CA GLU A 156 -6.78 -22.58 -14.35
C GLU A 156 -5.74 -21.59 -13.77
N LEU A 157 -4.50 -21.71 -14.24
CA LEU A 157 -3.44 -20.80 -13.83
C LEU A 157 -3.69 -19.42 -14.42
N GLU A 158 -3.84 -18.43 -13.57
CA GLU A 158 -3.96 -17.02 -13.95
C GLU A 158 -2.60 -16.32 -13.95
N SER A 159 -2.44 -15.33 -14.81
CA SER A 159 -1.21 -14.54 -14.87
C SER A 159 -1.05 -13.70 -13.60
N VAL A 160 0.13 -13.72 -13.01
CA VAL A 160 0.48 -12.93 -11.82
C VAL A 160 1.20 -11.67 -12.28
N ASN A 161 0.60 -10.50 -12.04
CA ASN A 161 1.12 -9.23 -12.54
C ASN A 161 2.04 -8.54 -11.53
N SER A 162 1.83 -8.80 -10.23
CA SER A 162 2.60 -8.20 -9.14
C SER A 162 2.86 -9.17 -7.99
N PHE A 163 3.75 -8.78 -7.09
CA PHE A 163 3.99 -9.52 -5.86
C PHE A 163 2.76 -9.48 -4.93
N GLU A 164 1.98 -8.39 -4.96
CA GLU A 164 0.76 -8.28 -4.15
C GLU A 164 -0.35 -9.20 -4.67
N ASP A 165 -0.49 -9.38 -5.99
CA ASP A 165 -1.40 -10.40 -6.58
C ASP A 165 -1.03 -11.80 -6.07
N PHE A 166 0.26 -12.14 -6.13
CA PHE A 166 0.75 -13.43 -5.66
C PHE A 166 0.52 -13.62 -4.16
N ARG A 167 0.81 -12.60 -3.37
CA ARG A 167 0.59 -12.59 -1.93
C ARG A 167 -0.88 -12.79 -1.56
N TRP A 168 -1.77 -12.20 -2.36
CA TRP A 168 -3.20 -12.40 -2.21
C TRP A 168 -3.61 -13.86 -2.46
N MET A 169 -3.10 -14.49 -3.53
CA MET A 169 -3.34 -15.91 -3.82
C MET A 169 -2.82 -16.83 -2.71
N LEU A 170 -1.61 -16.56 -2.19
CA LEU A 170 -1.08 -17.28 -1.02
C LEU A 170 -1.99 -17.15 0.20
N THR A 171 -2.52 -15.97 0.44
CA THR A 171 -3.43 -15.69 1.55
C THR A 171 -4.74 -16.46 1.40
N GLN A 172 -5.35 -16.43 0.22
CA GLN A 172 -6.58 -17.16 -0.06
C GLN A 172 -6.38 -18.68 0.07
N GLY A 173 -5.31 -19.22 -0.50
CA GLY A 173 -5.00 -20.65 -0.40
C GLY A 173 -4.83 -21.09 1.04
N ALA A 174 -4.08 -20.33 1.85
CA ALA A 174 -3.85 -20.65 3.24
C ALA A 174 -5.13 -20.61 4.10
N LEU A 175 -5.99 -19.59 3.91
CA LEU A 175 -7.25 -19.45 4.64
C LEU A 175 -8.30 -20.47 4.23
N ASN A 176 -8.37 -20.80 2.93
CA ASN A 176 -9.35 -21.75 2.42
C ASN A 176 -8.89 -23.21 2.53
N GLY A 177 -7.64 -23.46 2.97
CA GLY A 177 -7.07 -24.79 3.04
C GLY A 177 -6.90 -25.43 1.65
N GLN A 178 -6.49 -24.64 0.67
CA GLN A 178 -6.27 -25.03 -0.73
C GLN A 178 -4.80 -24.92 -1.09
N ASP A 179 -4.27 -25.86 -1.85
CA ASP A 179 -2.90 -25.81 -2.35
C ASP A 179 -2.79 -24.83 -3.51
N LEU A 180 -1.63 -24.19 -3.67
CA LEU A 180 -1.37 -23.22 -4.72
C LEU A 180 -0.40 -23.82 -5.75
N GLN A 181 -0.86 -23.96 -6.98
CA GLN A 181 -0.01 -24.28 -8.13
C GLN A 181 0.68 -23.00 -8.62
N VAL A 182 1.98 -23.06 -8.83
CA VAL A 182 2.78 -21.89 -9.20
C VAL A 182 3.69 -22.25 -10.37
N GLU A 183 3.60 -21.48 -11.43
CA GLU A 183 4.52 -21.54 -12.58
C GLU A 183 5.61 -20.48 -12.41
N LEU A 184 6.84 -20.92 -12.24
CA LEU A 184 8.01 -20.06 -12.06
C LEU A 184 8.84 -19.97 -13.32
N GLY A 185 9.19 -18.75 -13.71
CA GLY A 185 10.25 -18.47 -14.68
C GLY A 185 11.61 -18.41 -13.98
N ALA A 186 12.67 -18.77 -14.72
CA ALA A 186 14.01 -18.72 -14.19
C ALA A 186 14.46 -17.29 -13.84
N ALA A 187 15.28 -17.16 -12.81
CA ALA A 187 16.01 -15.93 -12.55
C ALA A 187 16.88 -15.58 -13.77
N GLY A 188 16.59 -14.47 -14.47
CA GLY A 188 17.41 -13.98 -15.56
C GLY A 188 17.14 -14.61 -16.94
N ALA A 189 15.92 -14.91 -17.30
CA ALA A 189 15.44 -15.21 -18.66
C ALA A 189 15.99 -16.45 -19.39
N ALA A 190 16.84 -17.26 -18.80
CA ALA A 190 17.44 -18.45 -19.43
C ALA A 190 17.02 -19.73 -18.70
N GLY A 191 15.82 -20.25 -19.01
CA GLY A 191 15.35 -21.54 -18.50
C GLY A 191 13.88 -21.78 -18.86
N ALA A 192 13.48 -23.04 -19.02
CA ALA A 192 12.07 -23.38 -19.19
C ALA A 192 11.30 -23.08 -17.90
N PRO A 193 10.07 -22.56 -17.98
CA PRO A 193 9.20 -22.44 -16.82
C PRO A 193 9.01 -23.77 -16.12
N ARG A 194 8.92 -23.75 -14.79
CA ARG A 194 8.67 -24.94 -13.98
C ARG A 194 7.40 -24.76 -13.17
N LEU A 195 6.60 -25.80 -13.13
CA LEU A 195 5.41 -25.86 -12.28
C LEU A 195 5.77 -26.53 -10.95
N LEU A 196 5.33 -25.94 -9.85
CA LEU A 196 5.43 -26.50 -8.50
C LEU A 196 4.13 -26.28 -7.72
N SER A 197 3.96 -27.06 -6.66
CA SER A 197 2.83 -26.93 -5.75
C SER A 197 3.31 -26.49 -4.37
N LEU A 198 2.65 -25.48 -3.81
CA LEU A 198 2.80 -25.06 -2.42
C LEU A 198 1.65 -25.66 -1.61
N PRO A 199 1.91 -26.61 -0.68
CA PRO A 199 0.88 -27.32 0.06
C PRO A 199 0.29 -26.49 1.20
N LEU A 200 -0.39 -25.37 0.85
CA LEU A 200 -0.95 -24.41 1.80
C LEU A 200 -2.07 -24.99 2.65
N ALA A 201 -2.79 -26.01 2.15
CA ALA A 201 -3.84 -26.72 2.89
C ALA A 201 -3.33 -27.27 4.23
N GLY A 202 -2.06 -27.66 4.28
CA GLY A 202 -1.42 -28.20 5.50
C GLY A 202 -1.07 -27.15 6.56
N LEU A 203 -1.24 -25.85 6.30
CA LEU A 203 -0.88 -24.80 7.27
C LEU A 203 -1.85 -24.68 8.43
N GLY A 204 -3.15 -24.99 8.23
CA GLY A 204 -4.18 -24.93 9.27
C GLY A 204 -4.29 -23.56 9.94
N VAL A 205 -4.15 -22.47 9.19
CA VAL A 205 -4.22 -21.09 9.71
C VAL A 205 -5.66 -20.57 9.68
N SER A 206 -6.05 -19.86 10.73
CA SER A 206 -7.34 -19.18 10.82
C SER A 206 -7.22 -17.65 10.66
N GLU A 207 -6.01 -17.13 10.75
CA GLU A 207 -5.74 -15.69 10.68
C GLU A 207 -4.50 -15.42 9.81
N VAL A 208 -4.53 -14.28 9.14
CA VAL A 208 -3.41 -13.79 8.31
C VAL A 208 -2.46 -13.00 9.19
N ASP A 209 -1.30 -13.56 9.46
CA ASP A 209 -0.28 -12.90 10.24
C ASP A 209 1.13 -13.06 9.61
N ALA A 210 2.10 -12.35 10.17
CA ALA A 210 3.50 -12.48 9.75
C ALA A 210 4.07 -13.89 10.01
N GLY A 211 3.47 -14.69 10.92
CA GLY A 211 3.86 -16.06 11.20
C GLY A 211 3.49 -17.00 10.04
N MET A 212 2.33 -16.79 9.44
CA MET A 212 1.88 -17.53 8.25
C MET A 212 2.88 -17.38 7.10
N PHE A 213 3.23 -16.14 6.73
CA PHE A 213 4.18 -15.89 5.64
C PHE A 213 5.58 -16.43 5.93
N ARG A 214 6.02 -16.42 7.19
CA ARG A 214 7.29 -17.06 7.58
C ARG A 214 7.25 -18.58 7.44
N LYS A 215 6.14 -19.25 7.76
CA LYS A 215 5.98 -20.70 7.56
C LYS A 215 5.96 -21.05 6.08
N ILE A 216 5.28 -20.25 5.26
CA ILE A 216 5.31 -20.37 3.79
C ILE A 216 6.74 -20.14 3.28
N GLY A 217 7.44 -19.14 3.81
CA GLY A 217 8.80 -18.77 3.41
C GLY A 217 8.86 -17.67 2.37
N ILE A 218 7.74 -17.10 1.96
CA ILE A 218 7.64 -15.99 1.02
C ILE A 218 7.15 -14.77 1.80
N VAL A 219 8.09 -13.92 2.22
CA VAL A 219 7.82 -12.82 3.14
C VAL A 219 7.81 -11.47 2.43
N ALA A 220 8.65 -11.30 1.41
CA ALA A 220 8.86 -10.04 0.70
C ALA A 220 9.21 -10.29 -0.77
N PRO A 221 9.04 -9.28 -1.65
CA PRO A 221 9.58 -9.34 -3.00
C PRO A 221 11.11 -9.34 -2.97
N TRP A 222 11.71 -9.88 -4.01
CA TRP A 222 13.15 -9.84 -4.20
C TRP A 222 13.68 -8.40 -4.23
N THR A 223 14.80 -8.18 -3.56
CA THR A 223 15.54 -6.92 -3.64
C THR A 223 17.01 -7.23 -3.81
N ALA A 224 17.73 -6.43 -4.59
CA ALA A 224 19.16 -6.60 -4.72
C ALA A 224 19.85 -6.54 -3.34
N PRO A 225 20.83 -7.40 -3.04
CA PRO A 225 21.57 -7.41 -1.78
C PRO A 225 22.59 -6.26 -1.71
N VAL A 226 22.12 -5.04 -1.88
CA VAL A 226 22.93 -3.80 -1.89
C VAL A 226 22.86 -3.15 -0.51
N LEU A 227 23.97 -2.57 -0.07
CA LEU A 227 24.02 -1.76 1.14
C LEU A 227 23.53 -0.34 0.85
N GLY A 228 22.58 0.14 1.64
CA GLY A 228 22.17 1.53 1.69
C GLY A 228 23.10 2.36 2.59
N ASP A 229 22.53 3.33 3.30
CA ASP A 229 23.28 4.20 4.19
C ASP A 229 24.04 3.40 5.24
N VAL A 230 25.35 3.67 5.37
CA VAL A 230 26.25 3.02 6.32
C VAL A 230 26.55 4.00 7.47
N MET A 231 26.26 3.58 8.69
CA MET A 231 26.54 4.38 9.89
C MET A 231 28.05 4.46 10.14
N PRO A 232 28.62 5.65 10.40
CA PRO A 232 30.05 5.81 10.56
C PRO A 232 30.66 4.93 11.66
N ASP A 233 29.92 4.74 12.77
CA ASP A 233 30.37 3.95 13.92
C ASP A 233 29.91 2.49 13.86
N GLY A 234 29.36 2.05 12.70
CA GLY A 234 28.84 0.71 12.49
C GLY A 234 29.93 -0.30 12.13
N ALA A 235 29.63 -1.59 12.36
CA ALA A 235 30.51 -2.68 12.00
C ALA A 235 30.77 -2.75 10.48
N ALA A 236 29.82 -2.30 9.66
CA ALA A 236 29.98 -2.17 8.22
C ALA A 236 31.09 -1.18 7.86
N ALA A 237 31.06 0.04 8.45
CA ALA A 237 32.10 1.04 8.23
C ALA A 237 33.47 0.56 8.71
N ALA A 238 33.52 -0.04 9.92
CA ALA A 238 34.74 -0.61 10.47
C ALA A 238 35.36 -1.71 9.59
N GLY A 239 34.51 -2.52 8.90
CA GLY A 239 34.93 -3.54 7.96
C GLY A 239 35.22 -3.00 6.55
N GLY A 240 35.11 -1.69 6.30
CA GLY A 240 35.38 -1.06 5.02
C GLY A 240 34.25 -1.14 3.99
N LEU A 241 33.04 -1.57 4.40
CA LEU A 241 31.84 -1.55 3.57
C LEU A 241 31.36 -0.11 3.34
N ARG A 242 30.72 0.14 2.20
CA ARG A 242 30.21 1.45 1.79
C ARG A 242 28.80 1.33 1.22
N GLN A 243 28.11 2.44 1.18
CA GLN A 243 26.85 2.55 0.44
C GLN A 243 27.05 2.18 -1.03
N GLY A 244 26.14 1.40 -1.58
CA GLY A 244 26.19 0.92 -2.95
C GLY A 244 26.95 -0.41 -3.13
N ASP A 245 27.61 -0.94 -2.12
CA ASP A 245 28.24 -2.27 -2.21
C ASP A 245 27.19 -3.35 -2.44
N LEU A 246 27.37 -4.15 -3.46
CA LEU A 246 26.56 -5.32 -3.75
C LEU A 246 27.22 -6.55 -3.12
N VAL A 247 26.57 -7.14 -2.13
CA VAL A 247 27.11 -8.32 -1.42
C VAL A 247 26.83 -9.58 -2.22
N ARG A 248 27.87 -10.28 -2.64
CA ARG A 248 27.77 -11.53 -3.41
C ARG A 248 27.89 -12.78 -2.55
N ARG A 249 28.68 -12.73 -1.47
CA ARG A 249 28.92 -13.88 -0.61
C ARG A 249 29.35 -13.46 0.79
N ILE A 250 28.95 -14.23 1.78
CA ILE A 250 29.44 -14.14 3.17
C ILE A 250 30.01 -15.49 3.57
N GLY A 251 31.32 -15.58 3.78
CA GLY A 251 32.02 -16.83 3.99
C GLY A 251 31.83 -17.78 2.81
N THR A 252 31.15 -18.91 3.03
CA THR A 252 30.84 -19.91 2.01
C THR A 252 29.43 -19.76 1.41
N VAL A 253 28.60 -18.86 1.93
CA VAL A 253 27.20 -18.71 1.53
C VAL A 253 27.07 -17.63 0.46
N GLU A 254 26.54 -17.99 -0.71
CA GLU A 254 26.16 -17.04 -1.74
C GLU A 254 24.92 -16.27 -1.29
N VAL A 255 24.91 -14.97 -1.57
CA VAL A 255 23.81 -14.07 -1.22
C VAL A 255 22.96 -13.79 -2.44
N VAL A 256 21.71 -14.24 -2.41
CA VAL A 256 20.76 -14.12 -3.52
C VAL A 256 20.02 -12.78 -3.50
N ASP A 257 19.66 -12.31 -2.29
CA ASP A 257 18.86 -11.09 -2.15
C ASP A 257 19.08 -10.37 -0.80
N GLY A 258 18.44 -9.19 -0.68
CA GLY A 258 18.53 -8.38 0.54
C GLY A 258 17.87 -9.02 1.77
N GLN A 259 16.86 -9.89 1.59
CA GLN A 259 16.22 -10.58 2.70
C GLN A 259 17.15 -11.63 3.30
N GLN A 260 17.74 -12.48 2.45
CA GLN A 260 18.73 -13.45 2.88
C GLN A 260 19.95 -12.78 3.51
N LEU A 261 20.42 -11.67 2.93
CA LEU A 261 21.51 -10.88 3.51
C LEU A 261 21.19 -10.43 4.94
N ARG A 262 19.99 -9.90 5.18
CA ARG A 262 19.55 -9.52 6.55
C ARG A 262 19.52 -10.71 7.49
N GLU A 263 19.06 -11.87 7.04
CA GLU A 263 19.01 -13.09 7.86
C GLU A 263 20.42 -13.58 8.20
N LEU A 264 21.33 -13.61 7.24
CA LEU A 264 22.73 -13.99 7.46
C LEU A 264 23.42 -13.04 8.45
N ILE A 265 23.21 -11.74 8.33
CA ILE A 265 23.74 -10.76 9.28
C ILE A 265 23.18 -11.02 10.69
N ARG A 266 21.87 -11.19 10.82
CA ARG A 266 21.22 -11.43 12.12
C ARG A 266 21.68 -12.74 12.78
N ALA A 267 21.94 -13.77 11.97
CA ALA A 267 22.45 -15.06 12.45
C ALA A 267 23.95 -15.02 12.81
N SER A 268 24.68 -13.99 12.44
CA SER A 268 26.11 -13.88 12.68
C SER A 268 26.41 -13.46 14.12
N VAL A 269 26.16 -14.33 15.09
CA VAL A 269 26.38 -14.08 16.53
C VAL A 269 27.54 -14.91 17.10
N ALA A 270 28.08 -15.86 16.35
CA ALA A 270 29.12 -16.77 16.82
C ALA A 270 30.45 -16.02 17.07
N PRO A 271 31.16 -16.32 18.19
CA PRO A 271 32.54 -15.86 18.39
C PRO A 271 33.48 -16.54 17.40
N GLY A 272 34.49 -15.84 16.92
CA GLY A 272 35.45 -16.41 15.97
C GLY A 272 36.11 -15.34 15.09
N ALA A 273 36.75 -15.78 14.03
CA ALA A 273 37.30 -14.87 13.02
C ALA A 273 36.17 -14.14 12.28
N ALA A 274 36.44 -12.91 11.84
CA ALA A 274 35.49 -12.17 11.02
C ALA A 274 35.25 -12.92 9.70
N PRO A 275 34.00 -13.19 9.30
CA PRO A 275 33.73 -13.81 8.01
C PRO A 275 34.19 -12.89 6.87
N GLU A 276 34.68 -13.48 5.81
CA GLU A 276 35.03 -12.77 4.59
C GLU A 276 33.75 -12.46 3.79
N TRP A 277 33.57 -11.20 3.43
CA TRP A 277 32.50 -10.76 2.57
C TRP A 277 33.04 -10.48 1.17
N THR A 278 32.53 -11.16 0.18
CA THR A 278 32.79 -10.84 -1.22
C THR A 278 31.74 -9.84 -1.68
N ILE A 279 32.19 -8.67 -2.05
CA ILE A 279 31.33 -7.58 -2.52
C ILE A 279 31.74 -7.15 -3.94
N GLU A 280 30.81 -6.52 -4.63
CA GLU A 280 31.06 -5.81 -5.87
C GLU A 280 30.88 -4.31 -5.63
N ARG A 281 31.91 -3.52 -5.93
CA ARG A 281 31.93 -2.07 -5.81
C ARG A 281 32.43 -1.48 -7.11
N GLU A 282 31.61 -0.67 -7.78
CA GLU A 282 31.96 -0.01 -9.04
C GLU A 282 32.52 -0.99 -10.10
N GLY A 283 31.97 -2.21 -10.17
CA GLY A 283 32.39 -3.27 -11.06
C GLY A 283 33.63 -4.07 -10.62
N ALA A 284 34.26 -3.71 -9.51
CA ALA A 284 35.38 -4.44 -8.94
C ALA A 284 34.93 -5.39 -7.83
N THR A 285 35.46 -6.62 -7.84
CA THR A 285 35.20 -7.59 -6.74
C THR A 285 36.22 -7.36 -5.63
N LEU A 286 35.75 -7.17 -4.42
CA LEU A 286 36.54 -6.98 -3.21
C LEU A 286 36.19 -8.04 -2.17
N VAL A 287 37.19 -8.44 -1.37
CA VAL A 287 37.01 -9.33 -0.24
C VAL A 287 37.37 -8.57 1.04
N LEU A 288 36.41 -8.41 1.96
CA LEU A 288 36.56 -7.61 3.17
C LEU A 288 36.20 -8.47 4.41
N PRO A 289 37.00 -8.43 5.46
CA PRO A 289 36.65 -9.06 6.73
C PRO A 289 35.65 -8.19 7.49
N VAL A 290 34.39 -8.61 7.58
CA VAL A 290 33.35 -7.83 8.26
C VAL A 290 32.76 -8.67 9.40
N ARG A 291 32.85 -8.16 10.62
CA ARG A 291 32.25 -8.79 11.80
C ARG A 291 31.01 -8.00 12.25
N PRO A 292 29.81 -8.55 12.13
CA PRO A 292 28.62 -7.94 12.73
C PRO A 292 28.77 -7.77 14.24
N ALA A 293 28.32 -6.64 14.76
CA ALA A 293 28.25 -6.42 16.20
C ALA A 293 27.10 -7.23 16.77
N VAL A 294 27.30 -7.90 17.90
CA VAL A 294 26.25 -8.67 18.58
C VAL A 294 25.48 -7.75 19.52
N VAL A 295 24.19 -7.64 19.32
CA VAL A 295 23.26 -6.85 20.16
C VAL A 295 22.14 -7.73 20.70
N GLN A 296 21.55 -7.35 21.83
CA GLN A 296 20.38 -8.02 22.39
C GLN A 296 19.10 -7.38 21.87
N GLU A 297 18.26 -8.17 21.23
CA GLU A 297 16.96 -7.73 20.71
C GLU A 297 15.88 -8.65 21.31
N ASN A 298 15.02 -8.12 22.18
CA ASN A 298 14.00 -8.89 22.90
C ASN A 298 14.55 -10.14 23.61
N GLY A 299 15.75 -10.05 24.20
CA GLY A 299 16.40 -11.14 24.91
C GLY A 299 17.10 -12.17 24.00
N VAL A 300 17.14 -11.95 22.70
CA VAL A 300 17.85 -12.78 21.71
C VAL A 300 19.07 -12.03 21.18
N ALA A 301 20.21 -12.71 21.15
CA ALA A 301 21.42 -12.17 20.54
C ALA A 301 21.26 -12.15 19.01
N VAL A 302 21.49 -11.02 18.36
CA VAL A 302 21.46 -10.85 16.91
C VAL A 302 22.65 -10.06 16.41
N GLY A 303 23.12 -10.39 15.20
CA GLY A 303 24.18 -9.62 14.53
C GLY A 303 23.61 -8.33 13.92
N ARG A 304 24.35 -7.23 14.00
CA ARG A 304 24.07 -5.95 13.34
C ARG A 304 25.34 -5.37 12.70
N ILE A 305 25.20 -4.75 11.54
CA ILE A 305 26.32 -4.12 10.84
C ILE A 305 26.26 -2.58 10.86
N GLY A 306 25.14 -1.97 11.26
CA GLY A 306 24.96 -0.53 11.20
C GLY A 306 24.86 -0.01 9.75
N ALA A 307 24.14 -0.73 8.89
CA ALA A 307 23.82 -0.30 7.54
C ALA A 307 22.39 -0.72 7.18
N TYR A 308 21.76 0.04 6.28
CA TYR A 308 20.57 -0.43 5.60
C TYR A 308 20.93 -1.54 4.61
N VAL A 309 20.08 -2.55 4.51
CA VAL A 309 20.32 -3.75 3.69
C VAL A 309 19.15 -3.98 2.76
N GLY A 310 19.45 -4.17 1.48
CA GLY A 310 18.48 -4.38 0.43
C GLY A 310 18.13 -3.09 -0.33
N GLY A 311 18.03 -3.19 -1.64
CA GLY A 311 17.55 -2.13 -2.51
C GLY A 311 16.02 -2.01 -2.48
N MET A 312 15.50 -1.10 -3.29
CA MET A 312 14.07 -1.10 -3.62
C MET A 312 13.77 -2.28 -4.56
N PRO A 313 12.62 -2.94 -4.43
CA PRO A 313 12.21 -3.94 -5.41
C PRO A 313 12.00 -3.31 -6.78
N ASP A 314 12.14 -4.09 -7.82
CA ASP A 314 11.74 -3.67 -9.17
C ASP A 314 10.23 -3.47 -9.19
N MET A 315 9.78 -2.33 -9.70
CA MET A 315 8.37 -1.97 -9.74
C MET A 315 7.77 -2.21 -11.12
N VAL A 316 6.50 -2.57 -11.14
CA VAL A 316 5.67 -2.71 -12.34
C VAL A 316 4.42 -1.85 -12.19
N THR A 317 3.93 -1.29 -13.28
CA THR A 317 2.65 -0.58 -13.27
C THR A 317 1.53 -1.56 -13.54
N VAL A 318 0.73 -1.85 -12.51
CA VAL A 318 -0.47 -2.69 -12.63
C VAL A 318 -1.66 -1.79 -12.91
N ARG A 319 -2.43 -2.14 -13.94
CA ARG A 319 -3.66 -1.45 -14.32
C ARG A 319 -4.80 -2.43 -14.24
N HIS A 320 -5.82 -2.06 -13.49
CA HIS A 320 -7.05 -2.84 -13.41
C HIS A 320 -8.09 -2.25 -14.36
N GLY A 321 -8.73 -3.09 -15.14
CA GLY A 321 -9.85 -2.69 -15.98
C GLY A 321 -11.08 -2.38 -15.11
N PRO A 322 -12.12 -1.72 -15.68
CA PRO A 322 -13.32 -1.36 -14.93
C PRO A 322 -14.15 -2.58 -14.48
N PHE A 323 -13.77 -3.79 -14.88
CA PHE A 323 -14.48 -5.05 -14.60
C PHE A 323 -13.55 -6.19 -14.15
N THR A 324 -12.31 -5.89 -13.76
CA THR A 324 -11.33 -6.86 -13.22
C THR A 324 -11.18 -6.70 -11.73
#